data_4f4abdb06ca2af12d4e26ec8cf1fc4b8
#
_entry.id   4f4abdb06ca2af12d4e26ec8cf1fc4b8
#
_cell.length_a   1.000
_cell.length_b   1.000
_cell.length_c   1.000
_cell.angle_alpha   90.00
_cell.angle_beta   90.00
_cell.angle_gamma   90.00
#
_symmetry.space_group_name_H-M   'P 1'
#
loop_
_entity.id
_entity.type
_entity.pdbx_description
1 polymer ?
#
loop_
_entity_poly.entity_id
_entity_poly.type
_entity_poly.pdbx_seq_one_letter_code
_entity_poly.pdbx_strand_id
1 'polypeptide(L)'
;MTWTTLQTAMADQGYIASSDLAMALHLSLSLGRPLLLEGAAGVGKTEVARVLAAVKETQLIRLQCYEGLDAAQAIYEWNYQRQLLAIRAASEDGETGKTVEARIFSDEFLLERPLLKAIRQDKAPVLLIDEIDRSDEEFEAYLLEILSEFQITIPEMGTITATTRPMVILTANGTRDLSDALRRRCLYAHVPYPDLETELSILMTRYPDITDRLCAQIVGFVQSLRKQELEKKPGIAEMLDFAAALIGLGVADLTEDPTVLQATLTTLLKTQMDRDAIPTEIAQRLAGKAA
;
A
#
# COMPACT_ATOMS: atom_id res chain seq x y z
N MET A 1 -14.09 -19.39 1.22
CA MET A 1 -12.72 -19.46 1.78
C MET A 1 -12.81 -19.04 3.23
N THR A 2 -12.35 -19.84 4.19
CA THR A 2 -12.31 -19.46 5.61
C THR A 2 -11.17 -18.47 5.87
N TRP A 3 -11.16 -17.80 7.02
CA TRP A 3 -10.05 -16.91 7.38
C TRP A 3 -8.71 -17.66 7.52
N THR A 4 -8.73 -18.89 8.02
CA THR A 4 -7.55 -19.76 8.11
C THR A 4 -7.00 -20.16 6.73
N THR A 5 -7.89 -20.51 5.79
CA THR A 5 -7.48 -20.79 4.41
C THR A 5 -6.91 -19.54 3.73
N LEU A 6 -7.47 -18.37 4.02
CA LEU A 6 -6.94 -17.09 3.51
C LEU A 6 -5.56 -16.81 4.08
N GLN A 7 -5.36 -17.02 5.39
CA GLN A 7 -4.07 -16.85 6.07
C GLN A 7 -2.98 -17.74 5.45
N THR A 8 -3.29 -19.02 5.23
CA THR A 8 -2.37 -19.95 4.58
C THR A 8 -2.05 -19.51 3.15
N ALA A 9 -3.06 -19.13 2.35
CA ALA A 9 -2.84 -18.68 0.98
C ALA A 9 -2.01 -17.38 0.90
N MET A 10 -2.11 -16.49 1.90
CA MET A 10 -1.24 -15.32 2.01
C MET A 10 0.20 -15.70 2.36
N ALA A 11 0.39 -16.68 3.26
CA ALA A 11 1.70 -17.20 3.61
C ALA A 11 2.40 -17.85 2.39
N ASP A 12 1.66 -18.60 1.57
CA ASP A 12 2.14 -19.18 0.31
C ASP A 12 2.60 -18.10 -0.70
N GLN A 13 2.07 -16.88 -0.59
CA GLN A 13 2.50 -15.71 -1.36
C GLN A 13 3.58 -14.89 -0.65
N GLY A 14 4.16 -15.41 0.45
CA GLY A 14 5.24 -14.77 1.20
C GLY A 14 4.82 -13.69 2.19
N TYR A 15 3.52 -13.61 2.55
CA TYR A 15 3.01 -12.65 3.53
C TYR A 15 2.51 -13.35 4.80
N ILE A 16 3.22 -13.16 5.90
CA ILE A 16 2.85 -13.74 7.21
C ILE A 16 1.81 -12.84 7.89
N ALA A 17 0.54 -13.15 7.68
CA ALA A 17 -0.57 -12.41 8.30
C ALA A 17 -0.83 -12.90 9.73
N SER A 18 -1.09 -11.97 10.66
CA SER A 18 -1.64 -12.33 11.97
C SER A 18 -3.06 -12.90 11.82
N SER A 19 -3.51 -13.68 12.80
CA SER A 19 -4.88 -14.23 12.81
C SER A 19 -5.94 -13.12 12.78
N ASP A 20 -5.69 -12.01 13.49
CA ASP A 20 -6.59 -10.86 13.53
C ASP A 20 -6.70 -10.17 12.18
N LEU A 21 -5.57 -9.98 11.48
CA LEU A 21 -5.57 -9.41 10.13
C LEU A 21 -6.26 -10.32 9.12
N ALA A 22 -5.99 -11.62 9.18
CA ALA A 22 -6.64 -12.61 8.30
C ALA A 22 -8.16 -12.67 8.53
N MET A 23 -8.60 -12.56 9.79
CA MET A 23 -10.02 -12.49 10.14
C MET A 23 -10.64 -11.18 9.64
N ALA A 24 -9.99 -10.03 9.83
CA ALA A 24 -10.48 -8.75 9.35
C ALA A 24 -10.63 -8.72 7.83
N LEU A 25 -9.64 -9.26 7.10
CA LEU A 25 -9.71 -9.43 5.65
C LEU A 25 -10.86 -10.36 5.23
N HIS A 26 -11.01 -11.49 5.91
CA HIS A 26 -12.11 -12.42 5.62
C HIS A 26 -13.47 -11.76 5.81
N LEU A 27 -13.66 -11.02 6.91
CA LEU A 27 -14.90 -10.29 7.17
C LEU A 27 -15.14 -9.18 6.13
N SER A 28 -14.11 -8.43 5.74
CA SER A 28 -14.18 -7.44 4.67
C SER A 28 -14.70 -8.05 3.37
N LEU A 29 -14.11 -9.15 2.95
CA LEU A 29 -14.52 -9.87 1.75
C LEU A 29 -15.94 -10.44 1.84
N SER A 30 -16.31 -10.99 3.00
CA SER A 30 -17.62 -11.63 3.20
C SER A 30 -18.76 -10.62 3.27
N LEU A 31 -18.51 -9.46 3.86
CA LEU A 31 -19.48 -8.38 4.01
C LEU A 31 -19.49 -7.40 2.82
N GLY A 32 -18.50 -7.50 1.93
CA GLY A 32 -18.32 -6.55 0.83
C GLY A 32 -18.05 -5.12 1.33
N ARG A 33 -17.36 -4.98 2.47
CA ARG A 33 -17.04 -3.68 3.08
C ARG A 33 -15.56 -3.36 2.94
N PRO A 34 -15.19 -2.09 2.71
CA PRO A 34 -13.79 -1.66 2.72
C PRO A 34 -13.09 -2.00 4.03
N LEU A 35 -11.79 -2.29 3.97
CA LEU A 35 -10.94 -2.52 5.14
C LEU A 35 -9.91 -1.39 5.26
N LEU A 36 -9.94 -0.67 6.37
CA LEU A 36 -8.93 0.31 6.75
C LEU A 36 -7.84 -0.36 7.57
N LEU A 37 -6.60 -0.33 7.05
CA LEU A 37 -5.39 -0.80 7.71
C LEU A 37 -4.63 0.42 8.26
N GLU A 38 -4.52 0.52 9.57
CA GLU A 38 -3.79 1.59 10.24
C GLU A 38 -2.57 1.03 10.98
N GLY A 39 -1.44 1.74 10.95
CA GLY A 39 -0.21 1.32 11.62
C GLY A 39 0.98 2.15 11.16
N ALA A 40 2.15 1.94 11.76
CA ALA A 40 3.37 2.65 11.40
C ALA A 40 3.76 2.47 9.94
N ALA A 41 4.56 3.39 9.40
CA ALA A 41 5.16 3.20 8.07
C ALA A 41 6.07 1.96 8.06
N GLY A 42 6.12 1.26 6.93
CA GLY A 42 7.01 0.10 6.75
C GLY A 42 6.58 -1.21 7.42
N VAL A 43 5.38 -1.29 8.05
CA VAL A 43 4.88 -2.55 8.65
C VAL A 43 4.24 -3.52 7.65
N GLY A 44 4.18 -3.17 6.36
CA GLY A 44 3.68 -4.06 5.31
C GLY A 44 2.19 -3.90 4.97
N LYS A 45 1.52 -2.78 5.31
CA LYS A 45 0.09 -2.54 5.01
C LYS A 45 -0.22 -2.60 3.50
N THR A 46 0.58 -1.94 2.68
CA THR A 46 0.42 -1.92 1.21
C THR A 46 0.59 -3.32 0.60
N GLU A 47 1.47 -4.13 1.19
CA GLU A 47 1.73 -5.50 0.76
C GLU A 47 0.52 -6.41 0.92
N VAL A 48 -0.34 -6.18 1.92
CA VAL A 48 -1.61 -6.90 2.11
C VAL A 48 -2.46 -6.88 0.84
N ALA A 49 -2.60 -5.71 0.20
CA ALA A 49 -3.40 -5.57 -1.01
C ALA A 49 -2.77 -6.29 -2.21
N ARG A 50 -1.43 -6.24 -2.34
CA ARG A 50 -0.70 -6.94 -3.40
C ARG A 50 -0.87 -8.45 -3.29
N VAL A 51 -0.69 -8.97 -2.09
CA VAL A 51 -0.82 -10.40 -1.81
C VAL A 51 -2.28 -10.86 -1.97
N LEU A 52 -3.24 -10.07 -1.50
CA LEU A 52 -4.65 -10.38 -1.70
C LEU A 52 -5.01 -10.47 -3.20
N ALA A 53 -4.48 -9.57 -4.02
CA ALA A 53 -4.70 -9.62 -5.47
C ALA A 53 -4.12 -10.89 -6.10
N ALA A 54 -2.92 -11.34 -5.65
CA ALA A 54 -2.31 -12.59 -6.07
C ALA A 54 -3.15 -13.83 -5.63
N VAL A 55 -3.58 -13.88 -4.35
CA VAL A 55 -4.43 -14.96 -3.82
C VAL A 55 -5.78 -15.05 -4.54
N LYS A 56 -6.33 -13.90 -4.97
CA LYS A 56 -7.59 -13.84 -5.73
C LYS A 56 -7.41 -13.94 -7.23
N GLU A 57 -6.16 -14.04 -7.70
CA GLU A 57 -5.82 -14.08 -9.13
C GLU A 57 -6.48 -12.93 -9.90
N THR A 58 -6.43 -11.71 -9.34
CA THR A 58 -7.07 -10.54 -9.90
C THR A 58 -6.12 -9.36 -9.98
N GLN A 59 -6.53 -8.31 -10.69
CA GLN A 59 -5.73 -7.10 -10.83
C GLN A 59 -5.69 -6.30 -9.53
N LEU A 60 -4.50 -5.79 -9.17
CA LEU A 60 -4.34 -4.72 -8.20
C LEU A 60 -4.44 -3.36 -8.91
N ILE A 61 -5.37 -2.53 -8.47
CA ILE A 61 -5.47 -1.13 -8.89
C ILE A 61 -5.12 -0.28 -7.68
N ARG A 62 -4.07 0.57 -7.82
CA ARG A 62 -3.58 1.40 -6.72
C ARG A 62 -3.86 2.88 -6.99
N LEU A 63 -4.40 3.55 -5.99
CA LEU A 63 -4.48 4.98 -5.86
C LEU A 63 -3.58 5.40 -4.70
N GLN A 64 -2.49 6.12 -4.99
CA GLN A 64 -1.63 6.73 -3.97
C GLN A 64 -2.20 8.09 -3.60
N CYS A 65 -2.53 8.29 -2.32
CA CYS A 65 -2.99 9.58 -1.82
C CYS A 65 -1.81 10.51 -1.50
N TYR A 66 -2.02 11.78 -1.73
CA TYR A 66 -1.08 12.86 -1.42
C TYR A 66 -1.86 14.17 -1.25
N GLU A 67 -1.24 15.16 -0.64
CA GLU A 67 -1.84 16.47 -0.40
C GLU A 67 -2.21 17.16 -1.72
N GLY A 68 -3.46 17.59 -1.85
CA GLY A 68 -3.98 18.21 -3.07
C GLY A 68 -4.41 17.21 -4.16
N LEU A 69 -4.58 15.92 -3.83
CA LEU A 69 -5.18 14.96 -4.74
C LEU A 69 -6.63 15.33 -5.02
N ASP A 70 -6.96 15.56 -6.29
CA ASP A 70 -8.29 15.92 -6.75
C ASP A 70 -9.05 14.78 -7.45
N ALA A 71 -10.34 15.03 -7.74
CA ALA A 71 -11.19 14.08 -8.43
C ALA A 71 -10.69 13.73 -9.84
N ALA A 72 -10.10 14.71 -10.57
CA ALA A 72 -9.59 14.48 -11.92
C ALA A 72 -8.42 13.52 -11.96
N GLN A 73 -7.62 13.50 -10.90
CA GLN A 73 -6.47 12.58 -10.77
C GLN A 73 -6.87 11.19 -10.24
N ALA A 74 -7.95 11.10 -9.48
CA ALA A 74 -8.37 9.87 -8.82
C ALA A 74 -9.50 9.14 -9.55
N ILE A 75 -10.47 9.87 -10.13
CA ILE A 75 -11.71 9.31 -10.67
C ILE A 75 -11.65 9.24 -12.19
N TYR A 76 -11.63 10.38 -12.88
CA TYR A 76 -11.56 10.49 -14.33
C TYR A 76 -11.06 11.86 -14.77
N GLU A 77 -10.61 11.93 -16.00
CA GLU A 77 -10.23 13.17 -16.66
C GLU A 77 -10.66 13.11 -18.13
N TRP A 78 -11.10 14.23 -18.68
CA TRP A 78 -11.36 14.34 -20.10
C TRP A 78 -10.06 14.59 -20.87
N ASN A 79 -9.84 13.87 -21.97
CA ASN A 79 -8.72 14.12 -22.88
C ASN A 79 -8.99 15.36 -23.74
N TYR A 80 -8.88 16.54 -23.11
CA TYR A 80 -9.17 17.83 -23.75
C TYR A 80 -8.42 18.05 -25.05
N GLN A 81 -7.18 17.61 -25.15
CA GLN A 81 -6.39 17.77 -26.38
C GLN A 81 -7.02 16.99 -27.53
N ARG A 82 -7.42 15.74 -27.26
CA ARG A 82 -8.07 14.88 -28.26
C ARG A 82 -9.46 15.39 -28.61
N GLN A 83 -10.22 15.91 -27.63
CA GLN A 83 -11.51 16.56 -27.85
C GLN A 83 -11.38 17.77 -28.79
N LEU A 84 -10.40 18.65 -28.56
CA LEU A 84 -10.15 19.82 -29.43
C LEU A 84 -9.83 19.43 -30.87
N LEU A 85 -9.02 18.39 -31.05
CA LEU A 85 -8.73 17.87 -32.40
C LEU A 85 -9.98 17.31 -33.07
N ALA A 86 -10.82 16.57 -32.34
CA ALA A 86 -12.08 16.02 -32.86
C ALA A 86 -13.07 17.13 -33.25
N ILE A 87 -13.20 18.19 -32.44
CA ILE A 87 -14.04 19.35 -32.74
C ILE A 87 -13.59 20.06 -34.03
N ARG A 88 -12.28 20.25 -34.23
CA ARG A 88 -11.76 20.86 -35.44
C ARG A 88 -12.07 20.01 -36.69
N ALA A 89 -11.82 18.71 -36.62
CA ALA A 89 -12.12 17.79 -37.72
C ALA A 89 -13.62 17.78 -38.06
N ALA A 90 -14.50 17.70 -37.05
CA ALA A 90 -15.95 17.73 -37.24
C ALA A 90 -16.44 19.06 -37.86
N SER A 91 -15.80 20.19 -37.57
CA SER A 91 -16.11 21.48 -38.17
C SER A 91 -15.77 21.51 -39.67
N GLU A 92 -14.73 20.83 -40.10
CA GLU A 92 -14.36 20.69 -41.52
C GLU A 92 -15.34 19.76 -42.28
N ASP A 93 -15.88 18.75 -41.59
CA ASP A 93 -16.82 17.79 -42.16
C ASP A 93 -18.30 18.27 -42.12
N GLY A 94 -18.57 19.45 -41.53
CA GLY A 94 -19.91 20.05 -41.46
C GLY A 94 -20.87 19.36 -40.47
N GLU A 95 -20.35 18.62 -39.48
CA GLU A 95 -21.16 17.98 -38.44
C GLU A 95 -21.89 19.00 -37.55
N THR A 96 -23.06 18.63 -37.03
CA THR A 96 -23.86 19.49 -36.17
C THR A 96 -23.30 19.54 -34.74
N GLY A 97 -23.40 20.68 -34.05
CA GLY A 97 -22.87 20.88 -32.72
C GLY A 97 -23.33 19.83 -31.70
N LYS A 98 -24.60 19.38 -31.73
CA LYS A 98 -25.14 18.34 -30.83
C LYS A 98 -24.49 16.97 -31.04
N THR A 99 -24.20 16.60 -32.27
CA THR A 99 -23.53 15.32 -32.58
C THR A 99 -22.09 15.33 -32.09
N VAL A 100 -21.40 16.45 -32.30
CA VAL A 100 -20.03 16.65 -31.83
C VAL A 100 -19.95 16.65 -30.31
N GLU A 101 -20.88 17.34 -29.62
CA GLU A 101 -20.96 17.39 -28.16
C GLU A 101 -21.16 15.98 -27.56
N ALA A 102 -22.13 15.22 -28.07
CA ALA A 102 -22.37 13.84 -27.61
C ALA A 102 -21.15 12.92 -27.82
N ARG A 103 -20.39 13.15 -28.91
CA ARG A 103 -19.18 12.38 -29.20
C ARG A 103 -18.02 12.72 -28.28
N ILE A 104 -17.73 14.02 -28.05
CA ILE A 104 -16.57 14.45 -27.24
C ILE A 104 -16.71 14.09 -25.76
N PHE A 105 -17.94 13.90 -25.26
CA PHE A 105 -18.24 13.41 -23.92
C PHE A 105 -18.61 11.92 -23.89
N SER A 106 -17.96 11.12 -24.74
CA SER A 106 -18.08 9.65 -24.76
C SER A 106 -16.85 8.98 -24.17
N ASP A 107 -16.94 7.66 -23.97
CA ASP A 107 -15.83 6.82 -23.48
C ASP A 107 -14.55 6.96 -24.32
N GLU A 108 -14.66 7.35 -25.59
CA GLU A 108 -13.52 7.56 -26.50
C GLU A 108 -12.55 8.62 -25.96
N PHE A 109 -13.07 9.62 -25.25
CA PHE A 109 -12.29 10.77 -24.74
C PHE A 109 -12.12 10.73 -23.22
N LEU A 110 -12.66 9.73 -22.54
CA LEU A 110 -12.58 9.58 -21.10
C LEU A 110 -11.26 8.89 -20.71
N LEU A 111 -10.47 9.54 -19.86
CA LEU A 111 -9.28 8.94 -19.26
C LEU A 111 -9.68 8.35 -17.91
N GLU A 112 -9.74 7.03 -17.85
CA GLU A 112 -10.04 6.33 -16.61
C GLU A 112 -8.88 6.46 -15.62
N ARG A 113 -9.16 7.03 -14.47
CA ARG A 113 -8.27 7.07 -13.31
C ARG A 113 -8.55 5.86 -12.40
N PRO A 114 -7.72 5.59 -11.37
CA PRO A 114 -7.81 4.35 -10.60
C PRO A 114 -9.20 3.99 -10.06
N LEU A 115 -9.98 4.96 -9.60
CA LEU A 115 -11.31 4.70 -9.03
C LEU A 115 -12.32 4.27 -10.09
N LEU A 116 -12.42 5.01 -11.20
CA LEU A 116 -13.30 4.63 -12.32
C LEU A 116 -12.86 3.31 -12.93
N LYS A 117 -11.54 3.13 -13.13
CA LYS A 117 -10.99 1.88 -13.63
C LYS A 117 -11.36 0.69 -12.76
N ALA A 118 -11.39 0.86 -11.42
CA ALA A 118 -11.71 -0.23 -10.50
C ALA A 118 -13.16 -0.70 -10.62
N ILE A 119 -14.12 0.22 -10.79
CA ILE A 119 -15.55 -0.16 -10.90
C ILE A 119 -15.94 -0.68 -12.27
N ARG A 120 -15.15 -0.43 -13.31
CA ARG A 120 -15.41 -0.91 -14.69
C ARG A 120 -14.83 -2.29 -15.01
N GLN A 121 -14.16 -2.95 -14.04
CA GLN A 121 -13.58 -4.27 -14.28
C GLN A 121 -14.65 -5.36 -14.35
N ASP A 122 -14.52 -6.28 -15.29
CA ASP A 122 -15.39 -7.47 -15.41
C ASP A 122 -15.14 -8.50 -14.29
N LYS A 123 -13.90 -8.58 -13.81
CA LYS A 123 -13.49 -9.36 -12.64
C LYS A 123 -13.17 -8.42 -11.49
N ALA A 124 -13.77 -8.64 -10.33
CA ALA A 124 -13.58 -7.79 -9.15
C ALA A 124 -12.08 -7.60 -8.82
N PRO A 125 -11.53 -6.39 -8.96
CA PRO A 125 -10.12 -6.12 -8.64
C PRO A 125 -9.94 -5.91 -7.14
N VAL A 126 -8.67 -5.89 -6.70
CA VAL A 126 -8.31 -5.27 -5.42
C VAL A 126 -8.03 -3.80 -5.69
N LEU A 127 -8.79 -2.91 -5.07
CA LEU A 127 -8.55 -1.46 -5.08
C LEU A 127 -7.80 -1.08 -3.80
N LEU A 128 -6.57 -0.65 -3.94
CA LEU A 128 -5.76 -0.11 -2.85
C LEU A 128 -5.79 1.42 -2.88
N ILE A 129 -6.34 2.03 -1.82
CA ILE A 129 -6.27 3.46 -1.55
C ILE A 129 -5.18 3.65 -0.50
N ASP A 130 -3.98 4.04 -0.95
CA ASP A 130 -2.77 4.02 -0.13
C ASP A 130 -2.49 5.39 0.48
N GLU A 131 -2.17 5.42 1.79
CA GLU A 131 -1.90 6.62 2.59
C GLU A 131 -3.04 7.65 2.54
N ILE A 132 -4.29 7.19 2.80
CA ILE A 132 -5.50 8.03 2.75
C ILE A 132 -5.41 9.23 3.69
N ASP A 133 -4.69 9.11 4.80
CA ASP A 133 -4.43 10.17 5.77
C ASP A 133 -3.54 11.31 5.25
N ARG A 134 -3.05 11.22 4.00
CA ARG A 134 -2.34 12.30 3.29
C ARG A 134 -3.24 13.13 2.37
N SER A 135 -4.46 12.67 2.09
CA SER A 135 -5.44 13.47 1.36
C SER A 135 -6.21 14.41 2.30
N ASP A 136 -6.96 15.34 1.75
CA ASP A 136 -7.83 16.24 2.51
C ASP A 136 -9.24 15.66 2.74
N GLU A 137 -10.05 16.34 3.52
CA GLU A 137 -11.43 15.92 3.81
C GLU A 137 -12.35 16.03 2.58
N GLU A 138 -12.07 16.93 1.64
CA GLU A 138 -12.85 17.06 0.40
C GLU A 138 -12.71 15.79 -0.43
N PHE A 139 -11.50 15.26 -0.53
CA PHE A 139 -11.26 14.00 -1.23
C PHE A 139 -11.94 12.81 -0.53
N GLU A 140 -11.94 12.77 0.80
CA GLU A 140 -12.69 11.74 1.53
C GLU A 140 -14.18 11.74 1.17
N ALA A 141 -14.79 12.93 0.97
CA ALA A 141 -16.19 13.04 0.59
C ALA A 141 -16.48 12.38 -0.77
N TYR A 142 -15.59 12.51 -1.75
CA TYR A 142 -15.72 11.79 -3.04
C TYR A 142 -15.64 10.28 -2.87
N LEU A 143 -14.79 9.79 -1.96
CA LEU A 143 -14.70 8.37 -1.69
C LEU A 143 -15.97 7.80 -1.07
N LEU A 144 -16.77 8.59 -0.34
CA LEU A 144 -17.97 8.08 0.34
C LEU A 144 -19.00 7.49 -0.64
N GLU A 145 -19.20 8.10 -1.82
CA GLU A 145 -20.09 7.58 -2.86
C GLU A 145 -19.58 6.21 -3.35
N ILE A 146 -18.29 6.16 -3.71
CA ILE A 146 -17.67 4.96 -4.27
C ILE A 146 -17.64 3.81 -3.26
N LEU A 147 -17.32 4.10 -2.01
CA LEU A 147 -17.20 3.07 -0.96
C LEU A 147 -18.55 2.59 -0.42
N SER A 148 -19.63 3.36 -0.63
CA SER A 148 -20.97 3.00 -0.17
C SER A 148 -21.77 2.27 -1.24
N GLU A 149 -21.80 2.80 -2.46
CA GLU A 149 -22.70 2.38 -3.52
C GLU A 149 -21.95 1.78 -4.71
N PHE A 150 -20.63 1.84 -4.71
CA PHE A 150 -19.78 1.38 -5.82
C PHE A 150 -20.21 2.00 -7.15
N GLN A 151 -20.42 3.30 -7.15
CA GLN A 151 -20.79 4.09 -8.32
C GLN A 151 -20.00 5.40 -8.38
N ILE A 152 -19.97 6.00 -9.55
CA ILE A 152 -19.34 7.29 -9.83
C ILE A 152 -20.29 8.08 -10.74
N THR A 153 -20.56 9.32 -10.37
CA THR A 153 -21.38 10.22 -11.19
C THR A 153 -20.45 11.15 -11.99
N ILE A 154 -20.54 11.04 -13.32
CA ILE A 154 -19.88 11.94 -14.29
C ILE A 154 -20.96 12.84 -14.88
N PRO A 155 -20.89 14.18 -14.71
CA PRO A 155 -21.96 15.10 -15.10
C PRO A 155 -22.45 14.92 -16.54
N GLU A 156 -21.55 14.68 -17.49
CA GLU A 156 -21.85 14.56 -18.92
C GLU A 156 -22.31 13.16 -19.34
N MET A 157 -22.02 12.12 -18.54
CA MET A 157 -22.32 10.73 -18.86
C MET A 157 -23.35 10.10 -17.92
N GLY A 158 -23.67 10.74 -16.80
CA GLY A 158 -24.53 10.20 -15.76
C GLY A 158 -23.79 9.28 -14.77
N THR A 159 -24.54 8.45 -14.05
CA THR A 159 -24.00 7.56 -13.02
C THR A 159 -23.53 6.24 -13.62
N ILE A 160 -22.28 5.92 -13.38
CA ILE A 160 -21.65 4.65 -13.74
C ILE A 160 -21.62 3.76 -12.50
N THR A 161 -22.36 2.68 -12.52
CA THR A 161 -22.39 1.69 -11.44
C THR A 161 -21.35 0.59 -11.70
N ALA A 162 -20.77 0.07 -10.64
CA ALA A 162 -19.73 -0.97 -10.75
C ALA A 162 -20.26 -2.23 -11.43
N THR A 163 -19.56 -2.71 -12.45
CA THR A 163 -19.80 -4.01 -13.10
C THR A 163 -19.58 -5.14 -12.10
N THR A 164 -18.48 -5.07 -11.35
CA THR A 164 -18.20 -5.94 -10.22
C THR A 164 -17.71 -5.10 -9.04
N ARG A 165 -18.06 -5.50 -7.81
CA ARG A 165 -17.65 -4.75 -6.62
C ARG A 165 -16.18 -5.00 -6.32
N PRO A 166 -15.30 -3.99 -6.35
CA PRO A 166 -13.90 -4.14 -6.00
C PRO A 166 -13.73 -4.50 -4.52
N MET A 167 -12.70 -5.28 -4.22
CA MET A 167 -12.23 -5.52 -2.86
C MET A 167 -11.38 -4.33 -2.43
N VAL A 168 -11.88 -3.48 -1.52
CA VAL A 168 -11.23 -2.21 -1.20
C VAL A 168 -10.42 -2.31 0.08
N ILE A 169 -9.14 -1.92 -0.01
CA ILE A 169 -8.23 -1.78 1.11
C ILE A 169 -7.75 -0.33 1.16
N LEU A 170 -7.90 0.31 2.32
CA LEU A 170 -7.33 1.61 2.59
C LEU A 170 -6.17 1.45 3.57
N THR A 171 -5.11 2.24 3.39
CA THR A 171 -4.01 2.30 4.36
C THR A 171 -3.88 3.70 4.95
N ALA A 172 -3.52 3.77 6.23
CA ALA A 172 -3.21 5.02 6.94
C ALA A 172 -1.99 4.82 7.84
N ASN A 173 -1.18 5.87 7.99
CA ASN A 173 -0.03 5.89 8.90
C ASN A 173 -0.36 6.56 10.24
N GLY A 174 -1.57 7.10 10.40
CA GLY A 174 -2.00 7.83 11.58
C GLY A 174 -1.44 9.25 11.65
N THR A 175 -1.11 9.85 10.51
CA THR A 175 -0.58 11.23 10.44
C THR A 175 -1.66 12.28 10.64
N ARG A 176 -2.91 11.94 10.30
CA ARG A 176 -4.11 12.74 10.47
C ARG A 176 -5.29 11.83 10.83
N ASP A 177 -6.23 12.34 11.61
CA ASP A 177 -7.51 11.65 11.82
C ASP A 177 -8.36 11.67 10.55
N LEU A 178 -8.91 10.51 10.23
CA LEU A 178 -9.88 10.36 9.14
C LEU A 178 -11.27 10.74 9.62
N SER A 179 -12.12 11.23 8.71
CA SER A 179 -13.50 11.60 9.03
C SER A 179 -14.30 10.41 9.59
N ASP A 180 -15.21 10.71 10.54
CA ASP A 180 -16.12 9.71 11.08
C ASP A 180 -16.96 9.03 10.00
N ALA A 181 -17.30 9.77 8.94
CA ALA A 181 -18.08 9.26 7.83
C ALA A 181 -17.33 8.14 7.09
N LEU A 182 -16.04 8.31 6.83
CA LEU A 182 -15.19 7.31 6.19
C LEU A 182 -14.95 6.12 7.13
N ARG A 183 -14.60 6.37 8.40
CA ARG A 183 -14.36 5.30 9.40
C ARG A 183 -15.58 4.38 9.56
N ARG A 184 -16.80 4.91 9.61
CA ARG A 184 -18.04 4.12 9.74
C ARG A 184 -18.32 3.22 8.54
N ARG A 185 -17.82 3.54 7.36
CA ARG A 185 -17.99 2.71 6.15
C ARG A 185 -16.98 1.57 6.07
N CYS A 186 -15.86 1.69 6.74
CA CYS A 186 -14.79 0.70 6.73
C CYS A 186 -14.92 -0.30 7.91
N LEU A 187 -14.41 -1.50 7.71
CA LEU A 187 -13.90 -2.31 8.81
C LEU A 187 -12.51 -1.79 9.16
N TYR A 188 -12.06 -2.02 10.39
CA TYR A 188 -10.79 -1.50 10.90
C TYR A 188 -9.89 -2.63 11.36
N ALA A 189 -8.61 -2.56 11.00
CA ALA A 189 -7.57 -3.41 11.56
C ALA A 189 -6.29 -2.60 11.80
N HIS A 190 -5.75 -2.70 13.01
CA HIS A 190 -4.44 -2.15 13.33
C HIS A 190 -3.36 -3.16 12.93
N VAL A 191 -2.32 -2.69 12.23
CA VAL A 191 -1.17 -3.50 11.81
C VAL A 191 0.05 -3.03 12.62
N PRO A 192 0.37 -3.72 13.74
CA PRO A 192 1.52 -3.39 14.56
C PRO A 192 2.84 -3.81 13.88
N TYR A 193 3.96 -3.39 14.45
CA TYR A 193 5.23 -4.07 14.12
C TYR A 193 5.11 -5.55 14.49
N PRO A 194 5.56 -6.46 13.61
CA PRO A 194 5.55 -7.88 13.92
C PRO A 194 6.39 -8.20 15.16
N ASP A 195 6.06 -9.28 15.84
CA ASP A 195 6.87 -9.84 16.91
C ASP A 195 8.15 -10.52 16.36
N LEU A 196 9.00 -10.96 17.27
CA LEU A 196 10.27 -11.61 16.94
C LEU A 196 10.08 -12.83 16.03
N GLU A 197 9.14 -13.70 16.36
CA GLU A 197 8.91 -14.96 15.63
C GLU A 197 8.40 -14.69 14.21
N THR A 198 7.52 -13.71 14.07
CA THR A 198 6.99 -13.29 12.76
C THR A 198 8.10 -12.65 11.91
N GLU A 199 8.95 -11.78 12.48
CA GLU A 199 10.06 -11.17 11.74
C GLU A 199 11.10 -12.19 11.29
N LEU A 200 11.43 -13.19 12.14
CA LEU A 200 12.27 -14.32 11.76
C LEU A 200 11.67 -15.08 10.58
N SER A 201 10.38 -15.40 10.67
CA SER A 201 9.66 -16.12 9.61
C SER A 201 9.63 -15.33 8.29
N ILE A 202 9.41 -14.02 8.34
CA ILE A 202 9.45 -13.14 7.16
C ILE A 202 10.84 -13.18 6.52
N LEU A 203 11.89 -13.06 7.33
CA LEU A 203 13.26 -13.01 6.84
C LEU A 203 13.68 -14.35 6.21
N MET A 204 13.38 -15.48 6.87
CA MET A 204 13.67 -16.83 6.36
C MET A 204 12.87 -17.14 5.09
N THR A 205 11.60 -16.70 5.00
CA THR A 205 10.80 -16.85 3.79
C THR A 205 11.38 -16.08 2.61
N ARG A 206 11.93 -14.88 2.87
CA ARG A 206 12.49 -14.01 1.82
C ARG A 206 13.89 -14.44 1.39
N TYR A 207 14.68 -14.95 2.32
CA TYR A 207 16.08 -15.39 2.11
C TYR A 207 16.27 -16.83 2.65
N PRO A 208 15.84 -17.86 1.90
CA PRO A 208 15.89 -19.24 2.38
C PRO A 208 17.29 -19.76 2.70
N ASP A 209 18.31 -19.18 2.11
CA ASP A 209 19.72 -19.57 2.30
C ASP A 209 20.42 -18.83 3.46
N ILE A 210 19.71 -17.92 4.17
CA ILE A 210 20.27 -17.23 5.33
C ILE A 210 20.48 -18.22 6.49
N THR A 211 21.61 -18.09 7.20
CA THR A 211 21.83 -18.90 8.39
C THR A 211 20.92 -18.47 9.54
N ASP A 212 20.45 -19.42 10.35
CA ASP A 212 19.60 -19.13 11.53
C ASP A 212 20.27 -18.10 12.46
N ARG A 213 21.59 -18.17 12.61
CA ARG A 213 22.36 -17.25 13.42
C ARG A 213 22.28 -15.82 12.89
N LEU A 214 22.60 -15.60 11.61
CA LEU A 214 22.55 -14.26 11.01
C LEU A 214 21.12 -13.72 10.99
N CYS A 215 20.12 -14.57 10.71
CA CYS A 215 18.71 -14.21 10.77
C CYS A 215 18.32 -13.69 12.15
N ALA A 216 18.67 -14.42 13.23
CA ALA A 216 18.39 -14.02 14.61
C ALA A 216 19.11 -12.71 14.98
N GLN A 217 20.37 -12.54 14.55
CA GLN A 217 21.14 -11.33 14.78
C GLN A 217 20.52 -10.10 14.09
N ILE A 218 20.10 -10.22 12.82
CA ILE A 218 19.45 -9.14 12.08
C ILE A 218 18.17 -8.71 12.77
N VAL A 219 17.27 -9.64 13.08
CA VAL A 219 16.00 -9.32 13.72
C VAL A 219 16.21 -8.74 15.11
N GLY A 220 17.06 -9.35 15.94
CA GLY A 220 17.41 -8.86 17.28
C GLY A 220 18.01 -7.45 17.26
N PHE A 221 18.89 -7.16 16.28
CA PHE A 221 19.48 -5.86 16.06
C PHE A 221 18.43 -4.80 15.70
N VAL A 222 17.58 -5.09 14.71
CA VAL A 222 16.53 -4.16 14.24
C VAL A 222 15.52 -3.88 15.36
N GLN A 223 15.09 -4.90 16.11
CA GLN A 223 14.20 -4.72 17.26
C GLN A 223 14.86 -3.87 18.37
N SER A 224 16.15 -4.07 18.63
CA SER A 224 16.90 -3.28 19.58
C SER A 224 17.07 -1.83 19.12
N LEU A 225 17.23 -1.63 17.82
CA LEU A 225 17.30 -0.31 17.19
C LEU A 225 15.97 0.45 17.30
N ARG A 226 14.83 -0.21 17.11
CA ARG A 226 13.49 0.40 17.29
C ARG A 226 13.20 0.87 18.72
N LYS A 227 13.92 0.35 19.71
CA LYS A 227 13.81 0.79 21.12
C LYS A 227 14.62 2.06 21.40
N GLN A 228 15.49 2.48 20.48
CA GLN A 228 16.19 3.75 20.59
C GLN A 228 15.24 4.91 20.24
N GLU A 229 15.62 6.12 20.68
CA GLU A 229 14.92 7.35 20.31
C GLU A 229 15.32 7.74 18.88
N LEU A 230 14.60 7.20 17.90
CA LEU A 230 14.77 7.48 16.49
C LEU A 230 13.58 8.27 15.97
N GLU A 231 13.87 9.22 15.09
CA GLU A 231 12.87 9.99 14.35
C GLU A 231 12.07 9.08 13.42
N LYS A 232 12.77 8.16 12.75
CA LYS A 232 12.18 7.17 11.86
C LYS A 232 12.63 5.76 12.23
N LYS A 233 11.75 5.02 12.89
CA LYS A 233 12.01 3.62 13.25
C LYS A 233 11.99 2.75 12.00
N PRO A 234 13.00 1.85 11.80
CA PRO A 234 13.04 0.99 10.62
C PRO A 234 11.86 0.00 10.61
N GLY A 235 11.20 -0.12 9.46
CA GLY A 235 10.13 -1.08 9.21
C GLY A 235 10.65 -2.43 8.69
N ILE A 236 9.72 -3.25 8.18
CA ILE A 236 10.06 -4.56 7.60
C ILE A 236 10.84 -4.39 6.29
N ALA A 237 10.48 -3.41 5.47
CA ALA A 237 11.17 -3.16 4.20
C ALA A 237 12.66 -2.83 4.45
N GLU A 238 12.93 -1.92 5.40
CA GLU A 238 14.30 -1.55 5.78
C GLU A 238 15.08 -2.74 6.37
N MET A 239 14.42 -3.61 7.14
CA MET A 239 15.03 -4.84 7.66
C MET A 239 15.41 -5.80 6.53
N LEU A 240 14.55 -5.97 5.53
CA LEU A 240 14.83 -6.79 4.37
C LEU A 240 15.97 -6.22 3.52
N ASP A 241 16.01 -4.90 3.33
CA ASP A 241 17.13 -4.22 2.64
C ASP A 241 18.45 -4.40 3.38
N PHE A 242 18.41 -4.31 4.72
CA PHE A 242 19.57 -4.55 5.56
C PHE A 242 20.09 -5.98 5.42
N ALA A 243 19.20 -6.96 5.47
CA ALA A 243 19.55 -8.37 5.24
C ALA A 243 20.16 -8.59 3.86
N ALA A 244 19.55 -8.02 2.81
CA ALA A 244 20.07 -8.11 1.44
C ALA A 244 21.48 -7.53 1.33
N ALA A 245 21.74 -6.39 1.97
CA ALA A 245 23.05 -5.76 1.97
C ALA A 245 24.11 -6.64 2.67
N LEU A 246 23.78 -7.21 3.84
CA LEU A 246 24.70 -8.09 4.58
C LEU A 246 24.99 -9.37 3.79
N ILE A 247 23.98 -10.02 3.24
CA ILE A 247 24.14 -11.22 2.40
C ILE A 247 25.00 -10.90 1.17
N GLY A 248 24.73 -9.78 0.50
CA GLY A 248 25.48 -9.35 -0.69
C GLY A 248 26.95 -9.03 -0.39
N LEU A 249 27.28 -8.64 0.84
CA LEU A 249 28.65 -8.40 1.31
C LEU A 249 29.32 -9.65 1.91
N GLY A 250 28.61 -10.79 1.94
CA GLY A 250 29.15 -12.05 2.48
C GLY A 250 29.32 -12.04 4.00
N VAL A 251 28.59 -11.20 4.73
CA VAL A 251 28.63 -11.14 6.20
C VAL A 251 27.96 -12.37 6.79
N ALA A 252 28.70 -13.12 7.62
CA ALA A 252 28.19 -14.29 8.33
C ALA A 252 27.77 -13.98 9.79
N ASP A 253 28.33 -12.92 10.36
CA ASP A 253 28.09 -12.48 11.74
C ASP A 253 28.16 -10.95 11.84
N LEU A 254 27.18 -10.31 12.46
CA LEU A 254 27.12 -8.85 12.62
C LEU A 254 28.23 -8.27 13.48
N THR A 255 28.89 -9.09 14.28
CA THR A 255 29.94 -8.64 15.21
C THR A 255 31.36 -8.68 14.62
N GLU A 256 31.55 -9.29 13.42
CA GLU A 256 32.86 -9.50 12.83
C GLU A 256 33.50 -8.20 12.33
N ASP A 257 32.75 -7.35 11.62
CA ASP A 257 33.27 -6.11 11.05
C ASP A 257 32.41 -4.89 11.38
N PRO A 258 32.85 -4.07 12.35
CA PRO A 258 32.14 -2.85 12.72
C PRO A 258 32.01 -1.83 11.59
N THR A 259 32.96 -1.82 10.66
CA THR A 259 32.96 -0.87 9.54
C THR A 259 31.87 -1.22 8.56
N VAL A 260 31.71 -2.51 8.25
CA VAL A 260 30.64 -3.02 7.40
C VAL A 260 29.27 -2.81 8.05
N LEU A 261 29.15 -3.10 9.36
CA LEU A 261 27.93 -2.83 10.12
C LEU A 261 27.54 -1.34 10.02
N GLN A 262 28.48 -0.43 10.30
CA GLN A 262 28.23 1.01 10.23
C GLN A 262 27.82 1.47 8.82
N ALA A 263 28.47 0.96 7.79
CA ALA A 263 28.14 1.29 6.41
C ALA A 263 26.73 0.81 6.02
N THR A 264 26.34 -0.38 6.48
CA THR A 264 25.02 -0.98 6.16
C THR A 264 23.86 -0.33 6.92
N LEU A 265 24.10 0.44 8.00
CA LEU A 265 23.06 1.22 8.68
C LEU A 265 22.35 2.22 7.77
N THR A 266 22.91 2.57 6.62
CA THR A 266 22.25 3.41 5.61
C THR A 266 20.96 2.79 5.08
N THR A 267 20.78 1.47 5.17
CA THR A 267 19.53 0.78 4.81
C THR A 267 18.45 0.97 5.87
N LEU A 268 18.81 1.10 7.15
CA LEU A 268 17.92 1.19 8.30
C LEU A 268 17.61 2.63 8.72
N LEU A 269 18.63 3.51 8.70
CA LEU A 269 18.54 4.88 9.21
C LEU A 269 18.37 5.86 8.05
N LYS A 270 17.22 6.55 8.02
CA LYS A 270 16.81 7.38 6.88
C LYS A 270 16.98 8.88 7.10
N THR A 271 17.46 9.31 8.28
CA THR A 271 17.74 10.72 8.59
C THR A 271 19.16 10.88 9.12
N GLN A 272 19.72 12.08 8.97
CA GLN A 272 21.04 12.38 9.54
C GLN A 272 21.00 12.33 11.07
N MET A 273 19.92 12.80 11.69
CA MET A 273 19.74 12.76 13.15
C MET A 273 19.77 11.32 13.67
N ASP A 274 19.08 10.39 13.01
CA ASP A 274 19.10 8.98 13.40
C ASP A 274 20.49 8.36 13.25
N ARG A 275 21.23 8.74 12.21
CA ARG A 275 22.60 8.27 11.99
C ARG A 275 23.56 8.79 13.08
N ASP A 276 23.41 10.05 13.47
CA ASP A 276 24.23 10.66 14.53
C ASP A 276 23.88 10.09 15.92
N ALA A 277 22.63 9.66 16.12
CA ALA A 277 22.17 8.99 17.33
C ALA A 277 22.73 7.56 17.50
N ILE A 278 23.17 6.92 16.40
CA ILE A 278 23.68 5.54 16.39
C ILE A 278 25.12 5.50 15.86
N PRO A 279 26.10 6.04 16.62
CA PRO A 279 27.51 5.91 16.28
C PRO A 279 27.98 4.44 16.39
N THR A 280 29.16 4.16 15.87
CA THR A 280 29.73 2.81 15.76
C THR A 280 29.70 2.03 17.07
N GLU A 281 30.02 2.68 18.21
CA GLU A 281 30.03 2.03 19.52
C GLU A 281 28.65 1.56 19.96
N ILE A 282 27.61 2.36 19.67
CA ILE A 282 26.22 1.98 19.96
C ILE A 282 25.79 0.85 19.03
N ALA A 283 26.09 0.93 17.73
CA ALA A 283 25.77 -0.11 16.77
C ALA A 283 26.41 -1.46 17.17
N GLN A 284 27.68 -1.47 17.51
CA GLN A 284 28.38 -2.67 18.01
C GLN A 284 27.77 -3.24 19.29
N ARG A 285 27.42 -2.38 20.24
CA ARG A 285 26.76 -2.83 21.48
C ARG A 285 25.39 -3.46 21.21
N LEU A 286 24.62 -2.91 20.25
CA LEU A 286 23.33 -3.48 19.86
C LEU A 286 23.53 -4.81 19.12
N ALA A 287 24.48 -4.93 18.22
CA ALA A 287 24.83 -6.17 17.53
C ALA A 287 25.29 -7.25 18.53
N GLY A 288 26.16 -6.91 19.49
CA GLY A 288 26.60 -7.83 20.53
C GLY A 288 25.48 -8.31 21.49
N LYS A 289 24.38 -7.58 21.61
CA LYS A 289 23.18 -8.03 22.35
C LYS A 289 22.28 -8.95 21.54
N ALA A 290 22.39 -8.90 20.23
CA ALA A 290 21.62 -9.70 19.28
C ALA A 290 22.35 -11.02 18.91
N ALA A 291 23.64 -11.14 19.24
CA ALA A 291 24.47 -12.32 19.06
C ALA A 291 24.29 -13.30 20.23
#